data_2ca70bbae239254ece091703cde13364
#
_entry.id   2ca70bbae239254ece091703cde13364
#
_cell.length_a   1.000
_cell.length_b   1.000
_cell.length_c   1.000
_cell.angle_alpha   90.00
_cell.angle_beta   90.00
_cell.angle_gamma   90.00
#
_symmetry.space_group_name_H-M   'P 1'
#
loop_
_entity.id
_entity.type
_entity.pdbx_description
1 polymer ?
#
loop_
_entity_poly.entity_id
_entity_poly.type
_entity_poly.pdbx_seq_one_letter_code
_entity_poly.pdbx_strand_id
1 'polypeptide(L)'
;MIREWEGVDCATVNLSEPGFEKVMTAMLDVGIGIDVGLWAPVEMDRLVRSGLLPRVQRVSIELDPGEPYFLTGEPTELAQQVNDLLDDAGSACPRLTHGMNDWTWPLVQDAFRRGHDTRVGFEDSVLLPDGARADNNAQLVKAAVALQNS
;
A
#
# COMPACT_ATOMS: atom_id res chain seq x y z
N MET A 1 2.43 8.49 -24.30
CA MET A 1 2.65 7.19 -23.64
C MET A 1 1.46 6.83 -22.74
N ILE A 2 1.21 7.46 -21.55
CA ILE A 2 0.02 7.11 -20.72
C ILE A 2 -1.30 7.24 -21.48
N ARG A 3 -1.45 8.25 -22.33
CA ARG A 3 -2.65 8.48 -23.17
C ARG A 3 -2.92 7.40 -24.21
N GLU A 4 -2.02 6.45 -24.39
CA GLU A 4 -2.11 5.33 -25.34
C GLU A 4 -2.41 4.01 -24.62
N TRP A 5 -2.58 4.03 -23.29
CA TRP A 5 -2.94 2.85 -22.52
C TRP A 5 -4.41 2.51 -22.73
N GLU A 6 -4.66 1.28 -23.08
CA GLU A 6 -6.01 0.74 -23.27
C GLU A 6 -6.26 -0.39 -22.27
N GLY A 7 -7.49 -0.49 -21.76
CA GLY A 7 -7.89 -1.56 -20.85
C GLY A 7 -7.24 -1.49 -19.46
N VAL A 8 -6.77 -0.30 -19.05
CA VAL A 8 -6.22 -0.06 -17.72
C VAL A 8 -7.22 0.76 -16.91
N ASP A 9 -7.80 0.14 -15.89
CA ASP A 9 -8.76 0.82 -14.99
C ASP A 9 -8.07 1.59 -13.88
N CYS A 10 -6.95 1.08 -13.39
CA CYS A 10 -6.19 1.65 -12.28
C CYS A 10 -4.70 1.29 -12.40
N ALA A 11 -3.82 2.15 -11.90
CA ALA A 11 -2.40 1.83 -11.76
C ALA A 11 -1.80 2.48 -10.51
N THR A 12 -0.74 1.87 -9.96
CA THR A 12 -0.05 2.38 -8.79
C THR A 12 0.92 3.49 -9.17
N VAL A 13 0.97 4.52 -8.33
CA VAL A 13 1.96 5.60 -8.41
C VAL A 13 2.60 5.77 -7.04
N ASN A 14 3.90 5.53 -6.94
CA ASN A 14 4.65 5.65 -5.69
C ASN A 14 5.02 7.11 -5.40
N LEU A 15 4.74 7.56 -4.20
CA LEU A 15 5.05 8.93 -3.76
C LEU A 15 6.56 9.18 -3.65
N SER A 16 7.37 8.14 -3.46
CA SER A 16 8.84 8.21 -3.43
C SER A 16 9.43 8.68 -4.77
N GLU A 17 8.73 8.46 -5.88
CA GLU A 17 9.25 8.75 -7.22
C GLU A 17 9.20 10.24 -7.57
N PRO A 18 10.27 10.78 -8.18
CA PRO A 18 10.25 12.15 -8.68
C PRO A 18 9.21 12.34 -9.78
N GLY A 19 8.38 13.38 -9.66
CA GLY A 19 7.39 13.73 -10.69
C GLY A 19 6.08 12.94 -10.61
N PHE A 20 5.82 12.27 -9.49
CA PHE A 20 4.59 11.54 -9.25
C PHE A 20 3.33 12.38 -9.55
N GLU A 21 3.31 13.68 -9.21
CA GLU A 21 2.16 14.55 -9.48
C GLU A 21 1.85 14.67 -10.98
N LYS A 22 2.89 14.69 -11.84
CA LYS A 22 2.69 14.74 -13.29
C LYS A 22 2.12 13.43 -13.82
N VAL A 23 2.59 12.30 -13.28
CA VAL A 23 2.10 10.96 -13.64
C VAL A 23 0.64 10.82 -13.20
N MET A 24 0.34 11.14 -11.94
CA MET A 24 -1.02 11.09 -11.42
C MET A 24 -1.98 11.98 -12.23
N THR A 25 -1.57 13.22 -12.52
CA THR A 25 -2.40 14.14 -13.33
C THR A 25 -2.64 13.57 -14.73
N ALA A 26 -1.61 13.03 -15.39
CA ALA A 26 -1.75 12.46 -16.73
C ALA A 26 -2.66 11.23 -16.76
N MET A 27 -2.66 10.40 -15.70
CA MET A 27 -3.56 9.26 -15.55
C MET A 27 -5.00 9.72 -15.35
N LEU A 28 -5.23 10.68 -14.46
CA LEU A 28 -6.56 11.25 -14.20
C LEU A 28 -7.16 11.93 -15.44
N ASP A 29 -6.33 12.57 -16.27
CA ASP A 29 -6.76 13.21 -17.53
C ASP A 29 -7.30 12.21 -18.56
N VAL A 30 -6.91 10.95 -18.46
CA VAL A 30 -7.38 9.87 -19.36
C VAL A 30 -8.32 8.88 -18.69
N GLY A 31 -8.75 9.16 -17.45
CA GLY A 31 -9.73 8.36 -16.73
C GLY A 31 -9.19 7.10 -16.08
N ILE A 32 -7.86 6.99 -15.91
CA ILE A 32 -7.23 5.88 -15.20
C ILE A 32 -7.23 6.19 -13.70
N GLY A 33 -7.77 5.28 -12.88
CA GLY A 33 -7.75 5.34 -11.43
C GLY A 33 -6.34 5.29 -10.86
N ILE A 34 -6.14 5.91 -9.71
CA ILE A 34 -4.83 5.94 -9.06
C ILE A 34 -4.89 5.17 -7.74
N ASP A 35 -4.04 4.18 -7.62
CA ASP A 35 -3.63 3.56 -6.38
C ASP A 35 -2.31 4.21 -5.93
N VAL A 36 -2.33 4.94 -4.81
CA VAL A 36 -1.13 5.62 -4.33
C VAL A 36 -0.32 4.67 -3.48
N GLY A 37 0.91 4.38 -3.89
CA GLY A 37 1.90 3.69 -3.07
C GLY A 37 2.55 4.67 -2.08
N LEU A 38 2.37 4.42 -0.79
CA LEU A 38 2.90 5.20 0.32
C LEU A 38 3.80 4.29 1.17
N TRP A 39 5.09 4.58 1.17
CA TRP A 39 6.12 3.74 1.78
C TRP A 39 6.59 4.19 3.15
N ALA A 40 6.29 5.43 3.51
CA ALA A 40 6.66 5.98 4.80
C ALA A 40 5.71 7.11 5.24
N PRO A 41 5.50 7.32 6.56
CA PRO A 41 4.65 8.41 7.06
C PRO A 41 5.04 9.79 6.53
N VAL A 42 6.34 10.03 6.31
CA VAL A 42 6.86 11.31 5.79
C VAL A 42 6.34 11.67 4.39
N GLU A 43 5.90 10.69 3.61
CA GLU A 43 5.36 10.92 2.26
C GLU A 43 3.96 11.54 2.26
N MET A 44 3.23 11.43 3.38
CA MET A 44 1.90 12.04 3.51
C MET A 44 1.89 13.53 3.23
N ASP A 45 2.92 14.25 3.68
CA ASP A 45 3.08 15.68 3.39
C ASP A 45 3.10 15.98 1.88
N ARG A 46 3.74 15.12 1.10
CA ARG A 46 3.82 15.25 -0.37
C ARG A 46 2.45 15.06 -1.01
N LEU A 47 1.73 14.03 -0.59
CA LEU A 47 0.39 13.73 -1.10
C LEU A 47 -0.61 14.84 -0.77
N VAL A 48 -0.61 15.31 0.48
CA VAL A 48 -1.50 16.40 0.92
C VAL A 48 -1.20 17.69 0.15
N ARG A 49 0.07 18.09 0.06
CA ARG A 49 0.48 19.33 -0.68
C ARG A 49 0.21 19.27 -2.16
N SER A 50 0.20 18.09 -2.77
CA SER A 50 -0.15 17.94 -4.19
C SER A 50 -1.60 18.31 -4.50
N GLY A 51 -2.48 18.26 -3.49
CA GLY A 51 -3.93 18.43 -3.66
C GLY A 51 -4.62 17.28 -4.39
N LEU A 52 -3.91 16.16 -4.63
CA LEU A 52 -4.42 15.02 -5.40
C LEU A 52 -5.11 13.97 -4.52
N LEU A 53 -4.91 13.99 -3.20
CA LEU A 53 -5.51 13.02 -2.28
C LEU A 53 -7.03 12.80 -2.48
N PRO A 54 -7.88 13.81 -2.70
CA PRO A 54 -9.31 13.59 -2.93
C PRO A 54 -9.65 12.90 -4.26
N ARG A 55 -8.67 12.73 -5.14
CA ARG A 55 -8.85 12.18 -6.49
C ARG A 55 -8.31 10.76 -6.65
N VAL A 56 -7.65 10.21 -5.62
CA VAL A 56 -7.10 8.86 -5.67
C VAL A 56 -8.22 7.83 -5.42
N GLN A 57 -8.08 6.68 -6.04
CA GLN A 57 -9.03 5.57 -5.92
C GLN A 57 -8.78 4.73 -4.67
N ARG A 58 -7.50 4.59 -4.28
CA ARG A 58 -7.05 3.84 -3.11
C ARG A 58 -5.69 4.37 -2.64
N VAL A 59 -5.39 4.20 -1.36
CA VAL A 59 -4.04 4.37 -0.80
C VAL A 59 -3.52 3.00 -0.37
N SER A 60 -2.41 2.58 -0.98
CA SER A 60 -1.66 1.38 -0.60
C SER A 60 -0.55 1.78 0.37
N ILE A 61 -0.70 1.38 1.63
CA ILE A 61 0.28 1.57 2.70
C ILE A 61 1.25 0.39 2.62
N GLU A 62 2.43 0.62 2.04
CA GLU A 62 3.44 -0.37 1.68
C GLU A 62 4.68 -0.19 2.55
N LEU A 63 4.70 -0.77 3.74
CA LEU A 63 5.80 -0.55 4.68
C LEU A 63 6.91 -1.57 4.48
N ASP A 64 8.12 -1.07 4.26
CA ASP A 64 9.34 -1.87 4.10
C ASP A 64 10.43 -1.36 5.06
N PRO A 65 11.07 -2.24 5.85
CA PRO A 65 12.23 -1.87 6.66
C PRO A 65 13.48 -1.54 5.83
N GLY A 66 13.47 -1.84 4.52
CA GLY A 66 14.57 -1.60 3.60
C GLY A 66 14.61 -0.20 3.00
N GLU A 67 15.27 -0.12 1.84
CA GLU A 67 15.35 1.13 1.08
C GLU A 67 13.97 1.58 0.56
N PRO A 68 13.76 2.88 0.32
CA PRO A 68 14.71 3.98 0.52
C PRO A 68 14.70 4.59 1.93
N TYR A 69 13.76 4.20 2.80
CA TYR A 69 13.53 4.91 4.07
C TYR A 69 14.18 4.24 5.27
N PHE A 70 14.61 2.97 5.17
CA PHE A 70 15.17 2.20 6.29
C PHE A 70 14.34 2.35 7.56
N LEU A 71 13.03 2.09 7.44
CA LEU A 71 12.09 2.26 8.52
C LEU A 71 12.47 1.40 9.72
N THR A 72 12.32 1.96 10.91
CA THR A 72 12.58 1.29 12.18
C THR A 72 11.37 1.41 13.09
N GLY A 73 11.19 0.46 14.01
CA GLY A 73 10.07 0.41 14.94
C GLY A 73 9.07 -0.70 14.60
N GLU A 74 7.96 -0.70 15.28
CA GLU A 74 6.92 -1.70 15.09
C GLU A 74 6.09 -1.36 13.83
N PRO A 75 5.93 -2.28 12.85
CA PRO A 75 5.24 -2.01 11.60
C PRO A 75 3.79 -1.56 11.80
N THR A 76 3.11 -2.10 12.80
CA THR A 76 1.71 -1.73 13.10
C THR A 76 1.58 -0.33 13.67
N GLU A 77 2.60 0.18 14.39
CA GLU A 77 2.64 1.56 14.87
C GLU A 77 2.89 2.53 13.70
N LEU A 78 3.77 2.17 12.77
CA LEU A 78 3.99 2.96 11.55
C LEU A 78 2.73 3.00 10.68
N ALA A 79 2.05 1.85 10.51
CA ALA A 79 0.76 1.82 9.82
C ALA A 79 -0.30 2.69 10.52
N GLN A 80 -0.32 2.71 11.87
CA GLN A 80 -1.20 3.61 12.62
C GLN A 80 -0.89 5.06 12.33
N GLN A 81 0.39 5.47 12.34
CA GLN A 81 0.78 6.85 12.04
C GLN A 81 0.30 7.28 10.64
N VAL A 82 0.44 6.42 9.62
CA VAL A 82 -0.07 6.73 8.28
C VAL A 82 -1.58 6.86 8.28
N ASN A 83 -2.29 5.98 8.99
CA ASN A 83 -3.74 6.03 9.09
C ASN A 83 -4.23 7.30 9.77
N ASP A 84 -3.58 7.71 10.87
CA ASP A 84 -3.91 8.95 11.58
C ASP A 84 -3.71 10.17 10.67
N LEU A 85 -2.62 10.21 9.90
CA LEU A 85 -2.35 11.29 8.94
C LEU A 85 -3.38 11.33 7.79
N LEU A 86 -3.85 10.17 7.32
CA LEU A 86 -4.93 10.10 6.32
C LEU A 86 -6.26 10.59 6.90
N ASP A 87 -6.57 10.21 8.15
CA ASP A 87 -7.78 10.64 8.85
C ASP A 87 -7.75 12.16 9.11
N ASP A 88 -6.63 12.69 9.58
CA ASP A 88 -6.41 14.13 9.80
C ASP A 88 -6.53 14.94 8.49
N ALA A 89 -6.13 14.35 7.37
CA ALA A 89 -6.33 14.93 6.04
C ALA A 89 -7.76 14.79 5.51
N GLY A 90 -8.67 14.18 6.28
CA GLY A 90 -10.07 13.98 5.90
C GLY A 90 -10.28 12.96 4.78
N SER A 91 -9.35 12.03 4.59
CA SER A 91 -9.42 11.02 3.52
C SER A 91 -10.40 9.90 3.87
N ALA A 92 -11.45 9.75 3.06
CA ALA A 92 -12.35 8.58 3.10
C ALA A 92 -11.97 7.51 2.06
N CYS A 93 -10.78 7.63 1.46
CA CYS A 93 -10.30 6.72 0.42
C CYS A 93 -10.11 5.30 0.98
N PRO A 94 -10.50 4.24 0.25
CA PRO A 94 -10.17 2.87 0.61
C PRO A 94 -8.67 2.70 0.83
N ARG A 95 -8.31 1.84 1.80
CA ARG A 95 -6.91 1.57 2.17
C ARG A 95 -6.59 0.11 1.96
N LEU A 96 -5.40 -0.13 1.43
CA LEU A 96 -4.77 -1.43 1.37
C LEU A 96 -3.49 -1.33 2.20
N THR A 97 -3.28 -2.27 3.14
CA THR A 97 -2.08 -2.27 3.98
C THR A 97 -1.34 -3.59 3.80
N HIS A 98 -0.06 -3.51 3.48
CA HIS A 98 0.83 -4.67 3.43
C HIS A 98 2.26 -4.27 3.81
N GLY A 99 3.12 -5.26 3.97
CA GLY A 99 4.52 -5.02 4.29
C GLY A 99 5.42 -6.09 3.70
N MET A 100 6.71 -5.80 3.70
CA MET A 100 7.74 -6.65 3.13
C MET A 100 8.44 -7.49 4.22
N ASN A 101 8.90 -8.69 3.83
CA ASN A 101 9.71 -9.57 4.66
C ASN A 101 9.03 -9.90 6.01
N ASP A 102 9.70 -9.63 7.13
CA ASP A 102 9.19 -9.90 8.48
C ASP A 102 7.97 -9.04 8.86
N TRP A 103 7.73 -7.95 8.13
CA TRP A 103 6.58 -7.07 8.35
C TRP A 103 5.31 -7.52 7.62
N THR A 104 5.41 -8.49 6.70
CA THR A 104 4.27 -8.98 5.91
C THR A 104 3.12 -9.43 6.82
N TRP A 105 3.35 -10.41 7.67
CA TRP A 105 2.26 -11.02 8.43
C TRP A 105 1.68 -10.14 9.53
N PRO A 106 2.49 -9.37 10.29
CA PRO A 106 1.96 -8.37 11.22
C PRO A 106 1.04 -7.36 10.53
N LEU A 107 1.40 -6.87 9.34
CA LEU A 107 0.61 -5.89 8.61
C LEU A 107 -0.62 -6.48 7.93
N VAL A 108 -0.57 -7.73 7.45
CA VAL A 108 -1.75 -8.46 6.97
C VAL A 108 -2.80 -8.59 8.09
N GLN A 109 -2.38 -8.98 9.30
CA GLN A 109 -3.28 -9.06 10.46
C GLN A 109 -3.83 -7.70 10.86
N ASP A 110 -3.00 -6.65 10.84
CA ASP A 110 -3.42 -5.30 11.17
C ASP A 110 -4.42 -4.75 10.16
N ALA A 111 -4.23 -5.00 8.85
CA ALA A 111 -5.17 -4.66 7.81
C ALA A 111 -6.56 -5.25 8.09
N PHE A 112 -6.65 -6.54 8.39
CA PHE A 112 -7.93 -7.18 8.71
C PHE A 112 -8.59 -6.59 9.95
N ARG A 113 -7.82 -6.31 11.01
CA ARG A 113 -8.35 -5.67 12.23
C ARG A 113 -8.95 -4.30 11.98
N ARG A 114 -8.42 -3.57 11.00
CA ARG A 114 -8.89 -2.23 10.60
C ARG A 114 -10.01 -2.26 9.57
N GLY A 115 -10.31 -3.42 8.98
CA GLY A 115 -11.23 -3.55 7.85
C GLY A 115 -10.64 -2.99 6.53
N HIS A 116 -9.33 -2.97 6.42
CA HIS A 116 -8.63 -2.60 5.20
C HIS A 116 -8.47 -3.81 4.27
N ASP A 117 -8.29 -3.52 2.98
CA ASP A 117 -7.75 -4.50 2.06
C ASP A 117 -6.31 -4.85 2.42
N THR A 118 -5.85 -6.01 1.97
CA THR A 118 -4.44 -6.41 2.07
C THR A 118 -4.03 -7.20 0.84
N ARG A 119 -2.74 -7.35 0.64
CA ARG A 119 -2.16 -8.24 -0.36
C ARG A 119 -1.04 -9.05 0.26
N VAL A 120 -0.72 -10.18 -0.36
CA VAL A 120 0.45 -10.98 -0.06
C VAL A 120 0.88 -11.75 -1.30
N GLY A 121 2.18 -11.85 -1.50
CA GLY A 121 2.77 -12.59 -2.61
C GLY A 121 4.27 -12.78 -2.41
N PHE A 122 4.90 -13.47 -3.36
CA PHE A 122 6.36 -13.72 -3.32
C PHE A 122 7.20 -12.44 -3.43
N GLU A 123 6.60 -11.35 -3.85
CA GLU A 123 7.21 -10.03 -3.80
C GLU A 123 7.35 -9.53 -2.35
N ASP A 124 6.35 -9.82 -1.50
CA ASP A 124 6.29 -9.35 -0.12
C ASP A 124 7.04 -10.31 0.83
N SER A 125 6.76 -11.61 0.72
CA SER A 125 7.39 -12.66 1.53
C SER A 125 7.37 -14.02 0.83
N VAL A 126 8.39 -14.81 1.07
CA VAL A 126 8.43 -16.23 0.68
C VAL A 126 8.08 -17.18 1.84
N LEU A 127 7.84 -16.63 3.03
CA LEU A 127 7.56 -17.40 4.24
C LEU A 127 6.07 -17.30 4.63
N LEU A 128 5.53 -18.41 5.11
CA LEU A 128 4.23 -18.50 5.77
C LEU A 128 4.29 -17.93 7.20
N PRO A 129 3.14 -17.69 7.87
CA PRO A 129 3.13 -17.16 9.24
C PRO A 129 3.86 -18.02 10.27
N ASP A 130 3.99 -19.32 10.02
CA ASP A 130 4.71 -20.28 10.87
C ASP A 130 6.22 -20.36 10.56
N GLY A 131 6.70 -19.58 9.61
CA GLY A 131 8.08 -19.55 9.16
C GLY A 131 8.43 -20.61 8.10
N ALA A 132 7.50 -21.47 7.72
CA ALA A 132 7.73 -22.41 6.62
C ALA A 132 7.78 -21.69 5.27
N ARG A 133 8.56 -22.20 4.32
CA ARG A 133 8.60 -21.66 2.98
C ARG A 133 7.32 -22.01 2.22
N ALA A 134 6.70 -21.02 1.61
CA ALA A 134 5.59 -21.23 0.70
C ALA A 134 6.06 -21.77 -0.66
N ASP A 135 5.33 -22.71 -1.23
CA ASP A 135 5.62 -23.27 -2.56
C ASP A 135 5.12 -22.35 -3.70
N ASN A 136 4.11 -21.55 -3.42
CA ASN A 136 3.46 -20.67 -4.40
C ASN A 136 2.61 -19.58 -3.71
N ASN A 137 2.20 -18.57 -4.49
CA ASN A 137 1.33 -17.49 -3.99
C ASN A 137 -0.02 -17.99 -3.44
N ALA A 138 -0.56 -19.10 -3.96
CA ALA A 138 -1.83 -19.61 -3.46
C ALA A 138 -1.75 -20.06 -1.99
N GLN A 139 -0.60 -20.57 -1.54
CA GLN A 139 -0.38 -20.89 -0.13
C GLN A 139 -0.34 -19.64 0.75
N LEU A 140 0.32 -18.57 0.28
CA LEU A 140 0.36 -17.28 0.99
C LEU A 140 -1.05 -16.69 1.12
N VAL A 141 -1.81 -16.65 0.02
CA VAL A 141 -3.20 -16.16 0.03
C VAL A 141 -4.08 -17.00 0.95
N LYS A 142 -3.94 -18.34 0.92
CA LYS A 142 -4.68 -19.23 1.83
C LYS A 142 -4.35 -18.94 3.30
N ALA A 143 -3.09 -18.69 3.62
CA ALA A 143 -2.68 -18.33 4.98
C ALA A 143 -3.27 -16.98 5.41
N ALA A 144 -3.26 -15.98 4.52
CA ALA A 144 -3.88 -14.68 4.79
C ALA A 144 -5.40 -14.80 5.05
N VAL A 145 -6.12 -15.56 4.21
CA VAL A 145 -7.56 -15.82 4.42
C VAL A 145 -7.83 -16.54 5.75
N ALA A 146 -6.95 -17.45 6.18
CA ALA A 146 -7.08 -18.10 7.48
C ALA A 146 -6.94 -17.12 8.65
N LEU A 147 -6.05 -16.13 8.52
CA LEU A 147 -5.88 -15.07 9.52
C LEU A 147 -7.08 -14.11 9.60
N GLN A 148 -7.78 -13.87 8.49
CA GLN A 148 -8.98 -13.03 8.46
C GLN A 148 -10.13 -13.64 9.32
N ASN A 149 -10.16 -14.96 9.45
CA ASN A 149 -11.24 -15.69 10.11
C ASN A 149 -10.88 -16.12 11.56
N SER A 150 -9.71 -15.71 12.06
CA SER A 150 -9.23 -16.02 13.42
C SER A 150 -9.46 -14.86 14.39
#